data_9d36be7e144f1cecbacb0084b6e45665
#
_entry.id   9d36be7e144f1cecbacb0084b6e45665
#
_cell.length_a   1.000
_cell.length_b   1.000
_cell.length_c   1.000
_cell.angle_alpha   90.00
_cell.angle_beta   90.00
_cell.angle_gamma   90.00
#
_symmetry.space_group_name_H-M   'P 1'
#
loop_
_entity.id
_entity.type
_entity.pdbx_description
1 polymer ?
#
loop_
_entity_poly.entity_id
_entity_poly.type
_entity_poly.pdbx_seq_one_letter_code
_entity_poly.pdbx_strand_id
1 'polypeptide(L)'
;MSLPARLRAFGISKALDYLERDPDANLPKLMDWLDKYTGERLASPYRELFHRAMSDPGNNWHRLIKSMYTDIDSRVLKKIFENFVIHAGLMDWPSRNAAGELGNGRAPWAVIIDPSFPCEMGCRGCGASIYGVRPYMEFDSLDEEIEARKGRGCHLFIFSGGNPLAREQETIALCNKHTDCVFAAFTPPRFITGELCADLLRVPNLFPAIQVDE
;
A
#
# COMPACT_ATOMS: atom_id res chain seq x y z
N MET A 1 -1.26 -0.63 20.31
CA MET A 1 -2.26 0.29 19.70
C MET A 1 -3.16 0.83 20.80
N SER A 2 -3.35 2.15 20.89
CA SER A 2 -4.22 2.78 21.89
C SER A 2 -5.70 2.43 21.65
N LEU A 3 -6.55 2.50 22.69
CA LEU A 3 -7.99 2.23 22.56
C LEU A 3 -8.68 3.07 21.46
N PRO A 4 -8.41 4.38 21.32
CA PRO A 4 -8.96 5.17 20.22
C PRO A 4 -8.54 4.67 18.83
N ALA A 5 -7.32 4.16 18.71
CA ALA A 5 -6.80 3.59 17.48
C ALA A 5 -7.52 2.30 17.07
N ARG A 6 -7.79 1.42 18.05
CA ARG A 6 -8.57 0.19 17.82
C ARG A 6 -9.99 0.48 17.38
N LEU A 7 -10.63 1.49 17.97
CA LEU A 7 -11.99 1.90 17.59
C LEU A 7 -12.05 2.47 16.17
N ARG A 8 -11.04 3.24 15.75
CA ARG A 8 -10.93 3.74 14.37
C ARG A 8 -10.73 2.60 13.38
N ALA A 9 -9.83 1.66 13.68
CA ALA A 9 -9.61 0.48 12.87
C ALA A 9 -10.91 -0.33 12.69
N PHE A 10 -11.65 -0.54 13.77
CA PHE A 10 -12.94 -1.21 13.72
C PHE A 10 -13.96 -0.46 12.86
N GLY A 11 -14.04 0.86 12.99
CA GLY A 11 -14.93 1.70 12.18
C GLY A 11 -14.60 1.62 10.69
N ILE A 12 -13.32 1.67 10.33
CA ILE A 12 -12.86 1.55 8.94
C ILE A 12 -13.17 0.14 8.39
N SER A 13 -12.89 -0.91 9.15
CA SER A 13 -13.23 -2.27 8.75
C SER A 13 -14.72 -2.42 8.47
N LYS A 14 -15.60 -1.85 9.32
CA LYS A 14 -17.04 -1.87 9.09
C LYS A 14 -17.49 -1.04 7.88
N ALA A 15 -16.84 0.08 7.61
CA ALA A 15 -17.09 0.85 6.41
C ALA A 15 -16.71 0.07 5.13
N LEU A 16 -15.60 -0.66 5.16
CA LEU A 16 -15.19 -1.52 4.06
C LEU A 16 -16.15 -2.70 3.87
N ASP A 17 -16.59 -3.35 4.96
CA ASP A 17 -17.61 -4.41 4.91
C ASP A 17 -18.94 -3.90 4.33
N TYR A 18 -19.28 -2.63 4.61
CA TYR A 18 -20.48 -2.00 4.06
C TYR A 18 -20.35 -1.70 2.57
N LEU A 19 -19.20 -1.19 2.13
CA LEU A 19 -18.91 -0.94 0.73
C LEU A 19 -18.90 -2.23 -0.10
N GLU A 20 -18.32 -3.30 0.41
CA GLU A 20 -18.20 -4.58 -0.29
C GLU A 20 -19.56 -5.18 -0.66
N ARG A 21 -20.62 -4.93 0.12
CA ARG A 21 -21.96 -5.49 -0.14
C ARG A 21 -22.60 -4.93 -1.41
N ASP A 22 -22.42 -3.65 -1.68
CA ASP A 22 -22.93 -2.95 -2.87
C ASP A 22 -22.13 -1.64 -3.04
N PRO A 23 -20.99 -1.69 -3.74
CA PRO A 23 -20.14 -0.51 -3.91
C PRO A 23 -20.86 0.67 -4.55
N ASP A 24 -21.69 0.42 -5.57
CA ASP A 24 -22.39 1.46 -6.33
C ASP A 24 -23.43 2.21 -5.46
N ALA A 25 -24.19 1.47 -4.67
CA ALA A 25 -25.21 2.05 -3.81
C ALA A 25 -24.67 2.62 -2.49
N ASN A 26 -23.57 2.05 -1.98
CA ASN A 26 -23.07 2.35 -0.64
C ASN A 26 -21.95 3.39 -0.62
N LEU A 27 -21.18 3.54 -1.70
CA LEU A 27 -20.10 4.53 -1.79
C LEU A 27 -20.64 5.98 -1.63
N PRO A 28 -21.71 6.40 -2.34
CA PRO A 28 -22.28 7.73 -2.13
C PRO A 28 -22.76 7.96 -0.68
N LYS A 29 -23.43 6.97 -0.09
CA LYS A 29 -23.93 7.06 1.29
C LYS A 29 -22.80 7.17 2.32
N LEU A 30 -21.70 6.43 2.11
CA LEU A 30 -20.53 6.54 2.97
C LEU A 30 -19.87 7.91 2.84
N MET A 31 -19.82 8.46 1.64
CA MET A 31 -19.31 9.81 1.39
C MET A 31 -20.15 10.87 2.12
N ASP A 32 -21.47 10.82 1.99
CA ASP A 32 -22.39 11.72 2.68
C ASP A 32 -22.25 11.60 4.21
N TRP A 33 -22.06 10.37 4.70
CA TRP A 33 -21.83 10.14 6.12
C TRP A 33 -20.49 10.73 6.59
N LEU A 34 -19.39 10.50 5.85
CA LEU A 34 -18.08 11.09 6.14
C LEU A 34 -18.17 12.61 6.16
N ASP A 35 -18.87 13.21 5.21
CA ASP A 35 -19.07 14.65 5.09
C ASP A 35 -19.77 15.23 6.31
N LYS A 36 -20.79 14.53 6.78
CA LYS A 36 -21.57 14.96 7.95
C LYS A 36 -20.75 14.92 9.25
N TYR A 37 -19.86 13.93 9.41
CA TYR A 37 -19.17 13.70 10.69
C TYR A 37 -17.73 14.21 10.74
N THR A 38 -17.06 14.37 9.61
CA THR A 38 -15.68 14.84 9.59
C THR A 38 -15.54 16.36 9.37
N GLY A 39 -16.62 17.02 8.96
CA GLY A 39 -16.63 18.45 8.64
C GLY A 39 -15.63 18.80 7.53
N GLU A 40 -15.29 20.08 7.41
CA GLU A 40 -14.38 20.59 6.37
C GLU A 40 -12.90 20.17 6.52
N ARG A 41 -12.54 19.48 7.61
CA ARG A 41 -11.15 19.20 7.96
C ARG A 41 -10.53 18.01 7.23
N LEU A 42 -11.32 17.07 6.75
CA LEU A 42 -10.81 15.89 6.04
C LEU A 42 -10.88 16.11 4.53
N ALA A 43 -9.73 16.17 3.87
CA ALA A 43 -9.54 16.19 2.42
C ALA A 43 -10.26 17.34 1.66
N SER A 44 -10.44 18.50 2.31
CA SER A 44 -11.19 19.66 1.78
C SER A 44 -10.91 20.02 0.30
N PRO A 45 -9.67 20.11 -0.22
CA PRO A 45 -9.47 20.52 -1.60
C PRO A 45 -9.82 19.44 -2.64
N TYR A 46 -9.87 18.16 -2.23
CA TYR A 46 -10.13 17.04 -3.14
C TYR A 46 -11.55 16.49 -3.03
N ARG A 47 -12.31 16.92 -2.03
CA ARG A 47 -13.63 16.42 -1.73
C ARG A 47 -14.61 16.61 -2.88
N GLU A 48 -14.73 17.83 -3.40
CA GLU A 48 -15.62 18.14 -4.50
C GLU A 48 -15.25 17.36 -5.78
N LEU A 49 -13.95 17.23 -6.05
CA LEU A 49 -13.46 16.43 -7.18
C LEU A 49 -13.84 14.95 -7.00
N PHE A 50 -13.71 14.43 -5.78
CA PHE A 50 -14.06 13.05 -5.49
C PHE A 50 -15.57 12.81 -5.61
N HIS A 51 -16.40 13.69 -5.06
CA HIS A 51 -17.86 13.63 -5.24
C HIS A 51 -18.27 13.65 -6.70
N ARG A 52 -17.70 14.56 -7.47
CA ARG A 52 -17.97 14.66 -8.91
C ARG A 52 -17.57 13.38 -9.66
N ALA A 53 -16.41 12.84 -9.34
CA ALA A 53 -15.93 11.60 -9.94
C ALA A 53 -16.83 10.40 -9.57
N MET A 54 -17.29 10.33 -8.32
CA MET A 54 -18.11 9.20 -7.86
C MET A 54 -19.58 9.29 -8.29
N SER A 55 -20.07 10.48 -8.58
CA SER A 55 -21.46 10.70 -9.05
C SER A 55 -21.65 10.36 -10.54
N ASP A 56 -20.56 10.20 -11.29
CA ASP A 56 -20.62 9.90 -12.72
C ASP A 56 -20.07 8.50 -13.01
N PRO A 57 -20.93 7.49 -13.30
CA PRO A 57 -20.50 6.15 -13.67
C PRO A 57 -19.64 6.09 -14.94
N GLY A 58 -19.70 7.11 -15.80
CA GLY A 58 -18.84 7.27 -16.98
C GLY A 58 -17.42 7.72 -16.64
N ASN A 59 -17.17 8.23 -15.45
CA ASN A 59 -15.89 8.72 -15.02
C ASN A 59 -14.88 7.56 -14.80
N ASN A 60 -13.64 7.75 -15.25
CA ASN A 60 -12.60 6.73 -15.11
C ASN A 60 -12.25 6.42 -13.64
N TRP A 61 -12.31 7.41 -12.75
CA TRP A 61 -12.11 7.17 -11.31
C TRP A 61 -13.22 6.33 -10.69
N HIS A 62 -14.48 6.56 -11.10
CA HIS A 62 -15.60 5.71 -10.68
C HIS A 62 -15.36 4.26 -11.10
N ARG A 63 -15.01 4.03 -12.38
CA ARG A 63 -14.71 2.70 -12.90
C ARG A 63 -13.53 2.05 -12.18
N LEU A 64 -12.46 2.80 -11.90
CA LEU A 64 -11.29 2.29 -11.18
C LEU A 64 -11.68 1.85 -9.77
N ILE A 65 -12.40 2.69 -9.01
CA ILE A 65 -12.83 2.32 -7.66
C ILE A 65 -13.76 1.11 -7.69
N LYS A 66 -14.67 1.05 -8.65
CA LYS A 66 -15.54 -0.10 -8.83
C LYS A 66 -14.74 -1.38 -9.12
N SER A 67 -13.77 -1.32 -10.04
CA SER A 67 -12.94 -2.49 -10.38
C SER A 67 -12.11 -2.99 -9.19
N MET A 68 -11.72 -2.11 -8.27
CA MET A 68 -11.05 -2.54 -7.03
C MET A 68 -11.92 -3.49 -6.20
N TYR A 69 -13.23 -3.30 -6.18
CA TYR A 69 -14.16 -4.16 -5.45
C TYR A 69 -14.64 -5.39 -6.25
N THR A 70 -14.61 -5.33 -7.59
CA THR A 70 -15.05 -6.45 -8.43
C THR A 70 -13.91 -7.40 -8.80
N ASP A 71 -12.70 -6.88 -8.97
CA ASP A 71 -11.60 -7.60 -9.60
C ASP A 71 -10.49 -7.99 -8.61
N ILE A 72 -10.45 -7.37 -7.43
CA ILE A 72 -9.43 -7.65 -6.40
C ILE A 72 -10.02 -8.51 -5.29
N ASP A 73 -9.26 -9.52 -4.83
CA ASP A 73 -9.63 -10.32 -3.65
C ASP A 73 -9.93 -9.39 -2.46
N SER A 74 -11.10 -9.55 -1.85
CA SER A 74 -11.59 -8.66 -0.80
C SER A 74 -10.70 -8.61 0.44
N ARG A 75 -10.00 -9.69 0.76
CA ARG A 75 -9.05 -9.74 1.90
C ARG A 75 -7.84 -8.87 1.62
N VAL A 76 -7.33 -8.91 0.37
CA VAL A 76 -6.21 -8.10 -0.09
C VAL A 76 -6.60 -6.63 -0.08
N LEU A 77 -7.75 -6.29 -0.70
CA LEU A 77 -8.25 -4.92 -0.74
C LEU A 77 -8.43 -4.33 0.66
N LYS A 78 -9.11 -5.06 1.55
CA LYS A 78 -9.33 -4.65 2.94
C LYS A 78 -8.02 -4.43 3.68
N LYS A 79 -7.10 -5.38 3.58
CA LYS A 79 -5.83 -5.32 4.29
C LYS A 79 -4.94 -4.16 3.85
N ILE A 80 -4.83 -3.95 2.54
CA ILE A 80 -4.08 -2.82 1.98
C ILE A 80 -4.72 -1.50 2.39
N PHE A 81 -6.04 -1.38 2.26
CA PHE A 81 -6.75 -0.16 2.61
C PHE A 81 -6.66 0.13 4.12
N GLU A 82 -6.85 -0.87 4.97
CA GLU A 82 -6.72 -0.77 6.42
C GLU A 82 -5.32 -0.27 6.80
N ASN A 83 -4.28 -0.91 6.30
CA ASN A 83 -2.90 -0.54 6.59
C ASN A 83 -2.58 0.87 6.03
N PHE A 84 -3.02 1.18 4.81
CA PHE A 84 -2.79 2.47 4.20
C PHE A 84 -3.50 3.61 4.95
N VAL A 85 -4.77 3.42 5.29
CA VAL A 85 -5.57 4.46 5.97
C VAL A 85 -5.20 4.57 7.44
N ILE A 86 -5.05 3.44 8.14
CA ILE A 86 -4.84 3.43 9.59
C ILE A 86 -3.39 3.75 9.93
N HIS A 87 -2.44 3.04 9.32
CA HIS A 87 -1.04 3.13 9.68
C HIS A 87 -0.29 4.20 8.87
N ALA A 88 -0.44 4.24 7.56
CA ALA A 88 0.28 5.22 6.74
C ALA A 88 -0.39 6.60 6.68
N GLY A 89 -1.71 6.68 6.73
CA GLY A 89 -2.46 7.92 6.53
C GLY A 89 -2.87 8.64 7.81
N LEU A 90 -3.83 8.07 8.53
CA LEU A 90 -4.55 8.79 9.58
C LEU A 90 -3.92 8.67 10.97
N MET A 91 -3.26 7.55 11.28
CA MET A 91 -2.84 7.27 12.64
C MET A 91 -1.40 7.69 12.92
N ASP A 92 -0.55 7.59 11.93
CA ASP A 92 0.87 7.94 12.07
C ASP A 92 1.17 9.38 11.68
N TRP A 93 0.19 10.09 11.11
CA TRP A 93 0.34 11.50 10.78
C TRP A 93 0.72 12.39 11.98
N PRO A 94 0.13 12.25 13.18
CA PRO A 94 0.56 12.99 14.35
C PRO A 94 2.00 12.71 14.75
N SER A 95 2.41 11.44 14.72
CA SER A 95 3.78 11.03 15.08
C SER A 95 4.81 11.56 14.09
N ARG A 96 4.50 11.56 12.80
CA ARG A 96 5.35 12.12 11.75
C ARG A 96 5.50 13.64 11.87
N ASN A 97 4.41 14.34 12.21
CA ASN A 97 4.46 15.77 12.42
C ASN A 97 5.25 16.15 13.68
N ALA A 98 5.05 15.43 14.78
CA ALA A 98 5.80 15.65 16.01
C ALA A 98 7.32 15.41 15.82
N ALA A 99 7.71 14.40 15.04
CA ALA A 99 9.11 14.16 14.71
C ALA A 99 9.73 15.32 13.89
N GLY A 100 8.94 15.97 13.02
CA GLY A 100 9.35 17.16 12.28
C GLY A 100 9.54 18.39 13.16
N GLU A 101 8.69 18.57 14.17
CA GLU A 101 8.77 19.67 15.14
C GLU A 101 9.98 19.55 16.06
N LEU A 102 10.45 18.34 16.34
CA LEU A 102 11.64 18.06 17.16
C LEU A 102 12.97 18.18 16.39
N GLY A 103 12.95 18.69 15.15
CA GLY A 103 14.18 18.89 14.36
C GLY A 103 14.76 17.63 13.72
N ASN A 104 14.14 16.46 13.92
CA ASN A 104 14.58 15.17 13.36
C ASN A 104 14.12 14.91 11.92
N GLY A 105 13.58 15.93 11.23
CA GLY A 105 12.98 15.81 9.91
C GLY A 105 11.62 15.10 9.95
N ARG A 106 10.82 15.31 8.91
CA ARG A 106 9.54 14.58 8.76
C ARG A 106 9.82 13.14 8.35
N ALA A 107 9.22 12.18 9.04
CA ALA A 107 9.25 10.79 8.58
C ALA A 107 8.58 10.69 7.21
N PRO A 108 9.18 9.98 6.24
CA PRO A 108 8.55 9.76 4.95
C PRO A 108 7.29 8.92 5.13
N TRP A 109 6.26 9.17 4.33
CA TRP A 109 5.05 8.35 4.33
C TRP A 109 5.24 7.02 3.59
N ALA A 110 6.24 6.95 2.72
CA ALA A 110 6.66 5.75 1.99
C ALA A 110 8.18 5.70 1.87
N VAL A 111 8.74 4.51 1.87
CA VAL A 111 10.17 4.25 1.67
C VAL A 111 10.34 3.31 0.49
N ILE A 112 11.21 3.69 -0.46
CA ILE A 112 11.65 2.81 -1.53
C ILE A 112 12.92 2.13 -1.05
N ILE A 113 12.93 0.80 -1.07
CA ILE A 113 14.09 -0.02 -0.71
C ILE A 113 14.53 -0.75 -1.98
N ASP A 114 15.80 -0.59 -2.31
CA ASP A 114 16.48 -1.38 -3.35
C ASP A 114 17.36 -2.42 -2.65
N PRO A 115 16.85 -3.64 -2.43
CA PRO A 115 17.64 -4.70 -1.81
C PRO A 115 18.64 -5.34 -2.79
N SER A 116 18.79 -4.79 -3.98
CA SER A 116 19.66 -5.31 -5.05
C SER A 116 19.36 -6.75 -5.43
N PHE A 117 18.08 -7.08 -5.57
CA PHE A 117 17.65 -8.39 -6.06
C PHE A 117 18.23 -8.66 -7.46
N PRO A 118 18.59 -9.90 -7.76
CA PRO A 118 19.05 -10.25 -9.10
C PRO A 118 17.95 -9.97 -10.13
N CYS A 119 18.35 -9.46 -11.30
CA CYS A 119 17.44 -9.22 -12.41
C CYS A 119 18.08 -9.70 -13.71
N GLU A 120 17.41 -10.63 -14.37
CA GLU A 120 17.87 -11.21 -15.63
C GLU A 120 17.29 -10.51 -16.88
N MET A 121 16.54 -9.41 -16.67
CA MET A 121 15.79 -8.77 -17.76
C MET A 121 16.68 -8.08 -18.79
N GLY A 122 17.86 -7.57 -18.41
CA GLY A 122 18.76 -6.87 -19.32
C GLY A 122 18.15 -5.61 -19.98
N CYS A 123 17.18 -4.97 -19.35
CA CYS A 123 16.48 -3.81 -19.91
C CYS A 123 17.45 -2.67 -20.25
N ARG A 124 17.30 -2.09 -21.46
CA ARG A 124 18.15 -0.99 -21.93
C ARG A 124 17.95 0.24 -21.02
N GLY A 125 19.06 0.76 -20.49
CA GLY A 125 19.04 1.96 -19.62
C GLY A 125 18.61 1.70 -18.17
N CYS A 126 18.33 0.46 -17.80
CA CYS A 126 18.01 0.11 -16.43
C CYS A 126 19.26 0.19 -15.53
N GLY A 127 19.14 0.84 -14.37
CA GLY A 127 20.23 0.96 -13.40
C GLY A 127 20.78 -0.38 -12.93
N ALA A 128 19.92 -1.39 -12.74
CA ALA A 128 20.33 -2.73 -12.35
C ALA A 128 21.22 -3.41 -13.40
N SER A 129 20.99 -3.14 -14.70
CA SER A 129 21.82 -3.64 -15.80
C SER A 129 23.14 -2.86 -15.96
N ILE A 130 23.12 -1.54 -15.68
CA ILE A 130 24.29 -0.66 -15.87
C ILE A 130 25.30 -0.85 -14.75
N TYR A 131 24.86 -0.99 -13.51
CA TYR A 131 25.73 -1.05 -12.34
C TYR A 131 26.20 -2.46 -11.98
N GLY A 132 25.81 -3.48 -12.75
CA GLY A 132 26.21 -4.87 -12.55
C GLY A 132 25.60 -5.51 -11.31
N VAL A 133 26.17 -6.67 -10.92
CA VAL A 133 25.72 -7.41 -9.74
C VAL A 133 26.11 -6.63 -8.50
N ARG A 134 25.11 -6.19 -7.73
CA ARG A 134 25.31 -5.61 -6.42
C ARG A 134 25.09 -6.68 -5.35
N PRO A 135 25.79 -6.60 -4.20
CA PRO A 135 25.41 -7.40 -3.06
C PRO A 135 23.99 -7.01 -2.63
N TYR A 136 23.14 -8.01 -2.40
CA TYR A 136 21.81 -7.75 -1.90
C TYR A 136 21.80 -7.71 -0.36
N MET A 137 20.83 -6.99 0.17
CA MET A 137 20.62 -6.95 1.62
C MET A 137 20.16 -8.33 2.10
N GLU A 138 20.76 -8.79 3.17
CA GLU A 138 20.31 -9.99 3.86
C GLU A 138 18.92 -9.75 4.50
N PHE A 139 18.19 -10.84 4.73
CA PHE A 139 16.85 -10.80 5.30
C PHE A 139 16.81 -10.01 6.62
N ASP A 140 17.73 -10.29 7.53
CA ASP A 140 17.78 -9.63 8.83
C ASP A 140 18.01 -8.12 8.71
N SER A 141 18.85 -7.69 7.77
CA SER A 141 19.10 -6.27 7.51
C SER A 141 17.88 -5.55 6.93
N LEU A 142 17.11 -6.22 6.06
CA LEU A 142 15.85 -5.70 5.54
C LEU A 142 14.81 -5.58 6.64
N ASP A 143 14.73 -6.57 7.50
CA ASP A 143 13.82 -6.62 8.64
C ASP A 143 14.11 -5.48 9.63
N GLU A 144 15.37 -5.30 10.01
CA GLU A 144 15.82 -4.20 10.88
C GLU A 144 15.51 -2.82 10.30
N GLU A 145 15.73 -2.63 8.98
CA GLU A 145 15.43 -1.37 8.31
C GLU A 145 13.93 -1.07 8.32
N ILE A 146 13.09 -2.08 8.06
CA ILE A 146 11.63 -1.92 8.12
C ILE A 146 11.20 -1.55 9.53
N GLU A 147 11.67 -2.27 10.56
CA GLU A 147 11.34 -1.95 11.95
C GLU A 147 11.79 -0.55 12.34
N ALA A 148 12.97 -0.12 11.94
CA ALA A 148 13.48 1.23 12.20
C ALA A 148 12.60 2.31 11.55
N ARG A 149 12.08 2.08 10.34
CA ARG A 149 11.18 3.01 9.66
C ARG A 149 9.78 3.00 10.25
N LYS A 150 9.26 1.83 10.63
CA LYS A 150 8.00 1.71 11.39
C LYS A 150 8.04 2.50 12.68
N GLY A 151 9.12 2.42 13.43
CA GLY A 151 9.33 3.20 14.65
C GLY A 151 9.26 4.73 14.44
N ARG A 152 9.42 5.19 13.20
CA ARG A 152 9.26 6.58 12.77
C ARG A 152 7.91 6.88 12.13
N GLY A 153 7.00 5.89 12.05
CA GLY A 153 5.66 6.03 11.48
C GLY A 153 5.58 5.81 9.96
N CYS A 154 6.53 5.11 9.36
CA CYS A 154 6.45 4.71 7.95
C CYS A 154 5.94 3.26 7.86
N HIS A 155 4.80 3.05 7.20
CA HIS A 155 4.17 1.75 7.01
C HIS A 155 3.93 1.39 5.54
N LEU A 156 4.47 2.16 4.61
CA LEU A 156 4.43 1.85 3.18
C LEU A 156 5.84 1.66 2.64
N PHE A 157 6.11 0.46 2.13
CA PHE A 157 7.40 0.07 1.57
C PHE A 157 7.25 -0.35 0.12
N ILE A 158 8.17 0.11 -0.72
CA ILE A 158 8.19 -0.20 -2.15
C ILE A 158 9.53 -0.88 -2.43
N PHE A 159 9.49 -2.16 -2.72
CA PHE A 159 10.66 -2.89 -3.17
C PHE A 159 10.92 -2.61 -4.65
N SER A 160 12.10 -2.09 -4.92
CA SER A 160 12.61 -1.71 -6.23
C SER A 160 13.92 -2.46 -6.51
N GLY A 161 14.69 -2.01 -7.50
CA GLY A 161 15.97 -2.62 -7.88
C GLY A 161 15.81 -3.62 -8.99
N GLY A 162 16.28 -4.86 -8.80
CA GLY A 162 16.16 -5.93 -9.78
C GLY A 162 14.74 -6.48 -9.91
N ASN A 163 14.55 -7.73 -9.52
CA ASN A 163 13.22 -8.35 -9.37
C ASN A 163 13.04 -8.77 -7.91
N PRO A 164 12.34 -7.99 -7.09
CA PRO A 164 12.10 -8.35 -5.68
C PRO A 164 11.45 -9.72 -5.48
N LEU A 165 10.62 -10.15 -6.41
CA LEU A 165 9.96 -11.46 -6.35
C LEU A 165 10.83 -12.61 -6.88
N ALA A 166 12.07 -12.36 -7.29
CA ALA A 166 13.04 -13.44 -7.51
C ALA A 166 13.44 -14.14 -6.19
N ARG A 167 13.28 -13.45 -5.04
CA ARG A 167 13.41 -14.02 -3.69
C ARG A 167 12.05 -14.13 -3.02
N GLU A 168 11.12 -14.77 -3.71
CA GLU A 168 9.71 -14.85 -3.35
C GLU A 168 9.48 -15.22 -1.88
N GLN A 169 10.06 -16.33 -1.44
CA GLN A 169 9.84 -16.86 -0.09
C GLN A 169 10.31 -15.90 1.01
N GLU A 170 11.45 -15.23 0.80
CA GLU A 170 11.96 -14.25 1.74
C GLU A 170 11.09 -12.99 1.76
N THR A 171 10.68 -12.51 0.58
CA THR A 171 9.77 -11.36 0.48
C THR A 171 8.44 -11.63 1.15
N ILE A 172 7.87 -12.82 0.95
CA ILE A 172 6.64 -13.28 1.61
C ILE A 172 6.82 -13.38 3.13
N ALA A 173 7.92 -13.98 3.59
CA ALA A 173 8.21 -14.09 5.02
C ALA A 173 8.32 -12.72 5.68
N LEU A 174 8.97 -11.77 5.03
CA LEU A 174 9.12 -10.40 5.50
C LEU A 174 7.75 -9.69 5.61
N CYS A 175 6.91 -9.80 4.59
CA CYS A 175 5.57 -9.21 4.58
C CYS A 175 4.66 -9.84 5.65
N ASN A 176 4.76 -11.15 5.87
CA ASN A 176 4.03 -11.84 6.93
C ASN A 176 4.49 -11.42 8.34
N LYS A 177 5.75 -11.04 8.52
CA LYS A 177 6.25 -10.51 9.78
C LYS A 177 5.71 -9.11 10.07
N HIS A 178 5.57 -8.28 9.05
CA HIS A 178 5.13 -6.88 9.16
C HIS A 178 3.70 -6.69 8.64
N THR A 179 2.74 -7.36 9.27
CA THR A 179 1.32 -7.35 8.84
C THR A 179 0.63 -6.00 8.97
N ASP A 180 1.23 -5.04 9.65
CA ASP A 180 0.77 -3.65 9.80
C ASP A 180 1.33 -2.71 8.73
N CYS A 181 2.12 -3.24 7.78
CA CYS A 181 2.68 -2.50 6.64
C CYS A 181 1.97 -2.87 5.34
N VAL A 182 2.11 -1.98 4.35
CA VAL A 182 1.80 -2.24 2.94
C VAL A 182 3.10 -2.36 2.18
N PHE A 183 3.20 -3.39 1.36
CA PHE A 183 4.34 -3.64 0.49
C PHE A 183 3.92 -3.63 -0.97
N ALA A 184 4.67 -2.91 -1.80
CA ALA A 184 4.61 -3.01 -3.26
C ALA A 184 5.93 -3.58 -3.76
N ALA A 185 5.90 -4.51 -4.72
CA ALA A 185 7.11 -5.07 -5.31
C ALA A 185 7.07 -4.89 -6.83
N PHE A 186 8.00 -4.11 -7.37
CA PHE A 186 8.14 -3.99 -8.82
C PHE A 186 8.60 -5.31 -9.41
N THR A 187 7.83 -5.86 -10.35
CA THR A 187 8.17 -7.14 -10.97
C THR A 187 7.82 -7.15 -12.46
N PRO A 188 8.64 -7.79 -13.30
CA PRO A 188 8.32 -7.98 -14.71
C PRO A 188 7.16 -8.98 -14.88
N PRO A 189 6.29 -8.82 -15.90
CA PRO A 189 5.10 -9.66 -16.11
C PRO A 189 5.42 -11.16 -16.21
N ARG A 190 6.55 -11.51 -16.81
CA ARG A 190 6.95 -12.92 -17.03
C ARG A 190 7.16 -13.73 -15.74
N PHE A 191 7.35 -13.05 -14.60
CA PHE A 191 7.51 -13.71 -13.30
C PHE A 191 6.18 -13.93 -12.58
N ILE A 192 5.07 -13.39 -13.10
CA ILE A 192 3.74 -13.58 -12.53
C ILE A 192 3.21 -14.93 -12.99
N THR A 193 3.42 -15.94 -12.17
CA THR A 193 2.93 -17.31 -12.37
C THR A 193 1.67 -17.57 -11.54
N GLY A 194 0.93 -18.64 -11.87
CA GLY A 194 -0.23 -19.04 -11.06
C GLY A 194 0.16 -19.43 -9.62
N GLU A 195 1.36 -20.00 -9.42
CA GLU A 195 1.90 -20.36 -8.11
C GLU A 195 2.19 -19.10 -7.29
N LEU A 196 2.94 -18.15 -7.85
CA LEU A 196 3.18 -16.86 -7.21
C LEU A 196 1.87 -16.14 -6.87
N CYS A 197 0.88 -16.12 -7.76
CA CYS A 197 -0.42 -15.52 -7.47
C CYS A 197 -1.11 -16.18 -6.27
N ALA A 198 -1.06 -17.51 -6.17
CA ALA A 198 -1.63 -18.25 -5.04
C ALA A 198 -0.90 -17.90 -3.72
N ASP A 199 0.40 -17.72 -3.76
CA ASP A 199 1.19 -17.35 -2.59
C ASP A 199 0.97 -15.87 -2.19
N LEU A 200 0.89 -14.95 -3.14
CA LEU A 200 0.55 -13.55 -2.87
C LEU A 200 -0.85 -13.40 -2.23
N LEU A 201 -1.82 -14.21 -2.60
CA LEU A 201 -3.14 -14.20 -1.97
C LEU A 201 -3.14 -14.64 -0.50
N ARG A 202 -2.07 -15.30 -0.03
CA ARG A 202 -1.88 -15.64 1.39
C ARG A 202 -1.23 -14.49 2.18
N VAL A 203 -0.69 -13.50 1.47
CA VAL A 203 0.03 -12.35 2.05
C VAL A 203 -0.66 -11.06 1.62
N PRO A 204 -1.84 -10.76 2.21
CA PRO A 204 -2.75 -9.74 1.71
C PRO A 204 -2.24 -8.30 1.81
N ASN A 205 -1.08 -8.07 2.39
CA ASN A 205 -0.43 -6.77 2.50
C ASN A 205 0.72 -6.55 1.49
N LEU A 206 0.94 -7.51 0.57
CA LEU A 206 1.90 -7.42 -0.53
C LEU A 206 1.16 -7.42 -1.87
N PHE A 207 1.46 -6.46 -2.74
CA PHE A 207 0.95 -6.46 -4.11
C PHE A 207 2.08 -6.24 -5.13
N PRO A 208 2.04 -6.95 -6.27
CA PRO A 208 2.99 -6.74 -7.35
C PRO A 208 2.66 -5.45 -8.11
N ALA A 209 3.67 -4.62 -8.35
CA ALA A 209 3.61 -3.51 -9.28
C ALA A 209 4.21 -3.99 -10.62
N ILE A 210 3.35 -4.37 -11.55
CA ILE A 210 3.78 -4.99 -12.81
C ILE A 210 4.23 -3.90 -13.78
N GLN A 211 5.48 -4.00 -14.22
CA GLN A 211 6.00 -3.12 -15.25
C GLN A 211 5.56 -3.63 -16.61
N VAL A 212 4.82 -2.81 -17.34
CA VAL A 212 4.37 -3.08 -18.70
C VAL A 212 5.12 -2.12 -19.61
N ASP A 213 5.90 -2.67 -20.55
CA ASP A 213 6.53 -1.89 -21.62
C ASP A 213 5.51 -1.73 -22.76
N GLU A 214 5.44 -0.52 -23.34
CA GLU A 214 4.64 -0.24 -24.53
C GLU A 214 5.27 -0.81 -25.81
#